data_99bd3223b7732bf448eaa4f4cc555dd4
#
_entry.id   99bd3223b7732bf448eaa4f4cc555dd4
#
_cell.length_a   1.000
_cell.length_b   1.000
_cell.length_c   1.000
_cell.angle_alpha   90.00
_cell.angle_beta   90.00
_cell.angle_gamma   90.00
#
_symmetry.space_group_name_H-M   'P 1'
#
loop_
_entity.id
_entity.type
_entity.pdbx_description
1 polymer ?
#
loop_
_entity_poly.entity_id
_entity_poly.type
_entity_poly.pdbx_seq_one_letter_code
_entity_poly.pdbx_strand_id
1 'polypeptide(L)'
;MEAFVIDAFGDAPTLREVPEPQPGPGQVQIRVRAAGVNPLDWKMPRGELAGSGAAFSFPLTLGFDVAGTVTTLGAGVDSFAVGDEVFGLVWPHSFEHGSFARTMLAPADSALTTRPQALDPVAAAALPMTGGTALAALDWLRIGAGNTVLVVGATGGVGSYALQLAAARGAHVIAAAAAEDHDYARSLGAAEVIDYRTTDVADTVRATHPHGIDAVLDLANSRDTVANRIAPLLRDGGRLVSTVFAADPAALAARGVEAVNFFYRAEPAHMTQLADLVTAGDLRVAHTTIYPLTAITEAYTASTNGHVRGKIVVITD
;
A
#
# COMPACT_ATOMS: atom_id res chain seq x y z
N MET A 1 -18.29 -20.32 4.87
CA MET A 1 -17.83 -19.07 5.48
C MET A 1 -18.13 -17.91 4.56
N GLU A 2 -18.39 -16.70 5.12
CA GLU A 2 -18.55 -15.50 4.30
C GLU A 2 -17.24 -15.06 3.66
N ALA A 3 -17.27 -14.70 2.36
CA ALA A 3 -16.15 -14.19 1.60
C ALA A 3 -16.63 -13.23 0.49
N PHE A 4 -15.81 -12.22 0.19
CA PHE A 4 -16.05 -11.26 -0.89
C PHE A 4 -15.35 -11.73 -2.16
N VAL A 5 -16.14 -12.20 -3.13
CA VAL A 5 -15.66 -13.01 -4.26
C VAL A 5 -16.14 -12.52 -5.61
N ILE A 6 -15.41 -12.93 -6.66
CA ILE A 6 -15.83 -12.87 -8.06
C ILE A 6 -15.83 -14.29 -8.65
N ASP A 7 -16.70 -14.55 -9.63
CA ASP A 7 -16.77 -15.83 -10.35
C ASP A 7 -15.97 -15.79 -11.67
N ALA A 8 -15.72 -14.59 -12.20
CA ALA A 8 -14.88 -14.36 -13.37
C ALA A 8 -14.33 -12.92 -13.37
N PHE A 9 -13.31 -12.67 -14.19
CA PHE A 9 -12.90 -11.29 -14.44
C PHE A 9 -14.02 -10.50 -15.18
N GLY A 10 -14.24 -9.28 -14.75
CA GLY A 10 -15.34 -8.42 -15.22
C GLY A 10 -16.56 -8.44 -14.31
N ASP A 11 -16.67 -9.40 -13.41
CA ASP A 11 -17.78 -9.47 -12.46
C ASP A 11 -17.66 -8.40 -11.36
N ALA A 12 -18.82 -7.94 -10.89
CA ALA A 12 -18.89 -7.17 -9.65
C ALA A 12 -18.69 -8.10 -8.46
N PRO A 13 -17.76 -7.78 -7.53
CA PRO A 13 -17.56 -8.60 -6.34
C PRO A 13 -18.81 -8.64 -5.44
N THR A 14 -19.09 -9.82 -4.86
CA THR A 14 -20.23 -10.04 -3.96
C THR A 14 -19.80 -10.74 -2.69
N LEU A 15 -20.38 -10.33 -1.55
CA LEU A 15 -20.24 -11.04 -0.29
C LEU A 15 -21.21 -12.22 -0.26
N ARG A 16 -20.70 -13.43 -0.10
CA ARG A 16 -21.54 -14.66 -0.05
C ARG A 16 -20.84 -15.78 0.69
N GLU A 17 -21.61 -16.81 1.00
CA GLU A 17 -21.08 -18.06 1.57
C GLU A 17 -20.28 -18.86 0.52
N VAL A 18 -19.09 -19.30 0.95
CA VAL A 18 -18.20 -20.22 0.22
C VAL A 18 -17.72 -21.33 1.16
N PRO A 19 -17.26 -22.48 0.65
CA PRO A 19 -16.61 -23.49 1.48
C PRO A 19 -15.39 -22.91 2.21
N GLU A 20 -15.14 -23.38 3.43
CA GLU A 20 -13.93 -23.00 4.16
C GLU A 20 -12.71 -23.72 3.56
N PRO A 21 -11.67 -22.98 3.14
CA PRO A 21 -10.52 -23.57 2.45
C PRO A 21 -9.63 -24.34 3.43
N GLN A 22 -9.04 -25.44 2.96
CA GLN A 22 -8.07 -26.25 3.71
C GLN A 22 -6.68 -26.06 3.16
N PRO A 23 -5.64 -25.90 4.01
CA PRO A 23 -4.30 -25.63 3.55
C PRO A 23 -3.67 -26.86 2.90
N GLY A 24 -3.17 -26.68 1.68
CA GLY A 24 -2.29 -27.63 1.01
C GLY A 24 -0.85 -27.58 1.53
N PRO A 25 0.06 -28.42 0.99
CA PRO A 25 1.47 -28.41 1.34
C PRO A 25 2.08 -27.01 1.18
N GLY A 26 2.86 -26.56 2.17
CA GLY A 26 3.51 -25.25 2.17
C GLY A 26 2.59 -24.05 2.43
N GLN A 27 1.32 -24.27 2.80
CA GLN A 27 0.37 -23.21 3.09
C GLN A 27 0.00 -23.17 4.58
N VAL A 28 -0.38 -21.98 5.04
CA VAL A 28 -1.00 -21.76 6.35
C VAL A 28 -2.44 -21.30 6.15
N GLN A 29 -3.35 -21.77 7.01
CA GLN A 29 -4.69 -21.25 7.11
C GLN A 29 -4.68 -20.16 8.20
N ILE A 30 -5.23 -19.00 7.88
CA ILE A 30 -5.30 -17.85 8.77
C ILE A 30 -6.77 -17.49 9.00
N ARG A 31 -7.20 -17.50 10.26
CA ARG A 31 -8.45 -16.84 10.65
C ARG A 31 -8.18 -15.34 10.63
N VAL A 32 -8.81 -14.66 9.68
CA VAL A 32 -8.64 -13.22 9.47
C VAL A 32 -9.32 -12.46 10.61
N ARG A 33 -8.64 -11.46 11.16
CA ARG A 33 -9.18 -10.51 12.13
C ARG A 33 -9.39 -9.15 11.50
N ALA A 34 -8.45 -8.76 10.62
CA ALA A 34 -8.51 -7.53 9.87
C ALA A 34 -7.80 -7.67 8.53
N ALA A 35 -8.28 -6.97 7.51
CA ALA A 35 -7.75 -6.94 6.16
C ALA A 35 -7.70 -5.51 5.61
N GLY A 36 -6.57 -5.10 5.07
CA GLY A 36 -6.41 -3.76 4.48
C GLY A 36 -6.92 -3.70 3.04
N VAL A 37 -7.69 -2.67 2.71
CA VAL A 37 -8.17 -2.44 1.34
C VAL A 37 -7.14 -1.65 0.54
N ASN A 38 -6.88 -2.09 -0.69
CA ASN A 38 -5.86 -1.53 -1.59
C ASN A 38 -6.41 -1.32 -3.02
N PRO A 39 -5.76 -0.47 -3.84
CA PRO A 39 -6.11 -0.35 -5.25
C PRO A 39 -6.05 -1.67 -6.03
N LEU A 40 -5.19 -2.61 -5.66
CA LEU A 40 -5.12 -3.92 -6.30
C LEU A 40 -6.40 -4.73 -6.14
N ASP A 41 -7.13 -4.56 -5.05
CA ASP A 41 -8.37 -5.30 -4.79
C ASP A 41 -9.47 -4.96 -5.80
N TRP A 42 -9.51 -3.72 -6.35
CA TRP A 42 -10.46 -3.36 -7.39
C TRP A 42 -9.88 -3.45 -8.82
N LYS A 43 -8.56 -3.54 -8.96
CA LYS A 43 -7.92 -3.84 -10.25
C LYS A 43 -8.01 -5.32 -10.62
N MET A 44 -7.97 -6.19 -9.62
CA MET A 44 -8.05 -7.64 -9.85
C MET A 44 -9.34 -8.08 -10.54
N PRO A 45 -10.55 -7.71 -10.08
CA PRO A 45 -11.80 -8.04 -10.78
C PRO A 45 -11.84 -7.55 -12.22
N ARG A 46 -11.17 -6.44 -12.54
CA ARG A 46 -11.07 -5.90 -13.91
C ARG A 46 -10.12 -6.69 -14.82
N GLY A 47 -9.46 -7.72 -14.29
CA GLY A 47 -8.50 -8.53 -15.03
C GLY A 47 -7.16 -7.83 -15.28
N GLU A 48 -6.85 -6.71 -14.61
CA GLU A 48 -5.60 -5.97 -14.82
C GLU A 48 -4.36 -6.78 -14.41
N LEU A 49 -4.54 -7.83 -13.59
CA LEU A 49 -3.48 -8.76 -13.18
C LEU A 49 -3.45 -10.06 -14.00
N ALA A 50 -4.37 -10.28 -14.93
CA ALA A 50 -4.45 -11.53 -15.68
C ALA A 50 -3.18 -11.86 -16.49
N GLY A 51 -2.44 -10.81 -16.91
CA GLY A 51 -1.14 -10.96 -17.61
C GLY A 51 0.09 -11.08 -16.70
N SER A 52 -0.08 -11.17 -15.38
CA SER A 52 1.05 -11.19 -14.42
C SER A 52 1.84 -12.49 -14.38
N GLY A 53 1.37 -13.56 -15.05
CA GLY A 53 1.92 -14.90 -14.98
C GLY A 53 1.44 -15.74 -13.79
N ALA A 54 0.64 -15.15 -12.88
CA ALA A 54 0.03 -15.89 -11.79
C ALA A 54 -1.18 -16.72 -12.29
N ALA A 55 -1.46 -17.83 -11.62
CA ALA A 55 -2.69 -18.60 -11.83
C ALA A 55 -3.85 -17.96 -11.07
N PHE A 56 -5.08 -18.18 -11.56
CA PHE A 56 -6.31 -17.73 -10.93
C PHE A 56 -7.32 -18.87 -10.88
N SER A 57 -7.91 -19.11 -9.72
CA SER A 57 -9.00 -20.06 -9.51
C SER A 57 -10.24 -19.30 -9.06
N PHE A 58 -11.38 -19.67 -9.61
CA PHE A 58 -12.68 -19.07 -9.29
C PHE A 58 -13.59 -20.09 -8.59
N PRO A 59 -14.44 -19.64 -7.63
CA PRO A 59 -14.61 -18.27 -7.18
C PRO A 59 -13.35 -17.74 -6.50
N LEU A 60 -12.93 -16.51 -6.87
CA LEU A 60 -11.75 -15.86 -6.33
C LEU A 60 -12.14 -14.92 -5.19
N THR A 61 -11.63 -15.17 -3.99
CA THR A 61 -11.75 -14.27 -2.85
C THR A 61 -10.72 -13.15 -2.96
N LEU A 62 -11.15 -11.90 -2.81
CA LEU A 62 -10.28 -10.71 -2.89
C LEU A 62 -9.51 -10.47 -1.58
N GLY A 63 -8.58 -9.53 -1.62
CA GLY A 63 -7.80 -9.06 -0.47
C GLY A 63 -6.38 -9.62 -0.41
N PHE A 64 -5.43 -8.76 -0.03
CA PHE A 64 -3.99 -9.07 0.03
C PHE A 64 -3.39 -8.84 1.40
N ASP A 65 -3.72 -7.70 2.05
CA ASP A 65 -3.23 -7.39 3.40
C ASP A 65 -4.04 -8.17 4.43
N VAL A 66 -3.36 -8.75 5.41
CA VAL A 66 -3.99 -9.55 6.47
C VAL A 66 -3.34 -9.28 7.82
N ALA A 67 -4.16 -9.33 8.87
CA ALA A 67 -3.76 -9.59 10.24
C ALA A 67 -4.73 -10.64 10.83
N GLY A 68 -4.21 -11.67 11.45
CA GLY A 68 -5.04 -12.78 11.94
C GLY A 68 -4.24 -13.81 12.73
N THR A 69 -4.89 -14.96 12.98
CA THR A 69 -4.34 -16.06 13.76
C THR A 69 -4.18 -17.30 12.88
N VAL A 70 -3.03 -17.92 12.90
CA VAL A 70 -2.78 -19.21 12.24
C VAL A 70 -3.62 -20.29 12.90
N THR A 71 -4.49 -20.97 12.14
CA THR A 71 -5.39 -22.01 12.66
C THR A 71 -5.00 -23.42 12.25
N THR A 72 -4.39 -23.57 11.06
CA THR A 72 -4.00 -24.88 10.53
C THR A 72 -2.73 -24.73 9.67
N LEU A 73 -1.86 -25.72 9.74
CA LEU A 73 -0.64 -25.79 8.93
C LEU A 73 -0.76 -26.90 7.88
N GLY A 74 -0.42 -26.58 6.65
CA GLY A 74 -0.21 -27.59 5.61
C GLY A 74 1.10 -28.35 5.81
N ALA A 75 1.23 -29.47 5.14
CA ALA A 75 2.43 -30.29 5.22
C ALA A 75 3.69 -29.50 4.82
N GLY A 76 4.78 -29.67 5.59
CA GLY A 76 6.08 -29.03 5.32
C GLY A 76 6.19 -27.58 5.79
N VAL A 77 5.21 -27.05 6.53
CA VAL A 77 5.32 -25.73 7.18
C VAL A 77 5.94 -25.89 8.56
N ASP A 78 7.09 -25.24 8.76
CA ASP A 78 7.84 -25.19 10.03
C ASP A 78 8.15 -23.75 10.49
N SER A 79 7.82 -22.75 9.66
CA SER A 79 8.06 -21.33 9.96
C SER A 79 7.00 -20.70 10.86
N PHE A 80 5.86 -21.36 11.07
CA PHE A 80 4.75 -20.90 11.90
C PHE A 80 4.21 -22.03 12.79
N ALA A 81 3.51 -21.65 13.86
CA ALA A 81 2.77 -22.55 14.73
C ALA A 81 1.27 -22.20 14.76
N VAL A 82 0.42 -23.19 15.03
CA VAL A 82 -1.01 -22.93 15.30
C VAL A 82 -1.13 -22.05 16.54
N GLY A 83 -1.89 -20.95 16.41
CA GLY A 83 -2.06 -19.92 17.42
C GLY A 83 -1.18 -18.70 17.22
N ASP A 84 -0.22 -18.73 16.30
CA ASP A 84 0.57 -17.54 15.99
C ASP A 84 -0.30 -16.41 15.48
N GLU A 85 -0.16 -15.24 16.10
CA GLU A 85 -0.72 -13.99 15.62
C GLU A 85 0.21 -13.44 14.52
N VAL A 86 -0.31 -13.30 13.32
CA VAL A 86 0.49 -12.90 12.14
C VAL A 86 -0.12 -11.69 11.43
N PHE A 87 0.72 -10.97 10.70
CA PHE A 87 0.27 -9.97 9.73
C PHE A 87 1.22 -9.92 8.54
N GLY A 88 0.74 -9.37 7.42
CA GLY A 88 1.57 -9.19 6.24
C GLY A 88 0.79 -9.00 4.96
N LEU A 89 1.54 -9.05 3.85
CA LEU A 89 1.01 -9.01 2.50
C LEU A 89 1.15 -10.39 1.87
N VAL A 90 0.03 -10.96 1.44
CA VAL A 90 0.00 -12.26 0.78
C VAL A 90 -0.06 -12.05 -0.73
N TRP A 91 0.99 -12.51 -1.42
CA TRP A 91 1.05 -12.58 -2.88
C TRP A 91 1.22 -14.05 -3.28
N PRO A 92 0.12 -14.80 -3.49
CA PRO A 92 0.21 -16.24 -3.74
C PRO A 92 0.63 -16.52 -5.18
N HIS A 93 1.13 -17.74 -5.41
CA HIS A 93 1.41 -18.25 -6.77
C HIS A 93 0.13 -18.51 -7.57
N SER A 94 -0.96 -18.82 -6.88
CA SER A 94 -2.31 -18.96 -7.44
C SER A 94 -3.28 -18.16 -6.56
N PHE A 95 -3.98 -17.21 -7.17
CA PHE A 95 -4.99 -16.41 -6.50
C PHE A 95 -6.30 -17.17 -6.42
N GLU A 96 -6.77 -17.42 -5.20
CA GLU A 96 -8.03 -18.11 -4.91
C GLU A 96 -8.65 -17.64 -3.58
N HIS A 97 -7.86 -17.58 -2.50
CA HIS A 97 -8.31 -17.40 -1.13
C HIS A 97 -7.69 -16.16 -0.48
N GLY A 98 -8.20 -14.98 -0.81
CA GLY A 98 -7.72 -13.70 -0.28
C GLY A 98 -8.28 -13.36 1.12
N SER A 99 -7.90 -12.19 1.64
CA SER A 99 -8.16 -11.79 3.02
C SER A 99 -9.54 -11.17 3.28
N PHE A 100 -10.35 -10.91 2.25
CA PHE A 100 -11.72 -10.43 2.45
C PHE A 100 -12.68 -11.59 2.72
N ALA A 101 -12.35 -12.38 3.73
CA ALA A 101 -13.10 -13.54 4.20
C ALA A 101 -12.79 -13.78 5.67
N ARG A 102 -13.57 -14.66 6.33
CA ARG A 102 -13.29 -15.07 7.72
C ARG A 102 -12.02 -15.91 7.83
N THR A 103 -11.68 -16.64 6.76
CA THR A 103 -10.51 -17.52 6.68
C THR A 103 -9.86 -17.37 5.31
N MET A 104 -8.55 -17.28 5.29
CA MET A 104 -7.75 -17.27 4.06
C MET A 104 -6.66 -18.33 4.07
N LEU A 105 -6.09 -18.62 2.90
CA LEU A 105 -4.85 -19.39 2.77
C LEU A 105 -3.71 -18.49 2.33
N ALA A 106 -2.55 -18.71 2.92
CA ALA A 106 -1.32 -18.02 2.52
C ALA A 106 -0.19 -19.04 2.32
N PRO A 107 0.64 -18.92 1.27
CA PRO A 107 1.91 -19.60 1.21
C PRO A 107 2.75 -19.22 2.44
N ALA A 108 3.42 -20.18 3.08
CA ALA A 108 4.21 -19.95 4.27
C ALA A 108 5.47 -19.07 4.02
N ASP A 109 5.87 -18.94 2.74
CA ASP A 109 6.94 -18.06 2.27
C ASP A 109 6.46 -16.66 1.85
N SER A 110 5.18 -16.35 2.05
CA SER A 110 4.66 -14.99 1.84
C SER A 110 5.32 -13.98 2.76
N ALA A 111 5.13 -12.69 2.47
CA ALA A 111 5.59 -11.61 3.34
C ALA A 111 4.72 -11.51 4.61
N LEU A 112 4.73 -12.57 5.39
CA LEU A 112 4.09 -12.69 6.69
C LEU A 112 5.15 -12.65 7.80
N THR A 113 4.79 -12.06 8.94
CA THR A 113 5.60 -12.10 10.16
C THR A 113 4.69 -12.18 11.39
N THR A 114 5.27 -12.57 12.52
CA THR A 114 4.57 -12.54 13.80
C THR A 114 4.18 -11.11 14.16
N ARG A 115 2.92 -10.91 14.52
CA ARG A 115 2.40 -9.61 14.94
C ARG A 115 2.80 -9.36 16.41
N PRO A 116 3.52 -8.25 16.70
CA PRO A 116 3.75 -7.86 18.09
C PRO A 116 2.43 -7.65 18.84
N GLN A 117 2.39 -8.07 20.11
CA GLN A 117 1.18 -7.94 20.92
C GLN A 117 0.71 -6.47 21.09
N ALA A 118 1.66 -5.53 21.09
CA ALA A 118 1.37 -4.09 21.18
C ALA A 118 0.71 -3.50 19.91
N LEU A 119 0.81 -4.21 18.79
CA LEU A 119 0.22 -3.80 17.51
C LEU A 119 -1.14 -4.50 17.35
N ASP A 120 -2.25 -3.78 17.49
CA ASP A 120 -3.58 -4.36 17.31
C ASP A 120 -3.82 -4.84 15.86
N PRO A 121 -4.77 -5.77 15.61
CA PRO A 121 -4.97 -6.33 14.28
C PRO A 121 -5.36 -5.32 13.21
N VAL A 122 -6.12 -4.27 13.55
CA VAL A 122 -6.53 -3.22 12.60
C VAL A 122 -5.32 -2.40 12.18
N ALA A 123 -4.51 -1.98 13.15
CA ALA A 123 -3.26 -1.27 12.91
C ALA A 123 -2.28 -2.13 12.08
N ALA A 124 -2.18 -3.42 12.40
CA ALA A 124 -1.33 -4.36 11.66
C ALA A 124 -1.77 -4.53 10.20
N ALA A 125 -3.08 -4.67 9.94
CA ALA A 125 -3.61 -4.79 8.58
C ALA A 125 -3.49 -3.51 7.73
N ALA A 126 -3.29 -2.36 8.37
CA ALA A 126 -3.09 -1.09 7.66
C ALA A 126 -1.67 -0.88 7.13
N LEU A 127 -0.70 -1.69 7.56
CA LEU A 127 0.73 -1.50 7.28
C LEU A 127 1.21 -2.14 5.96
N PRO A 128 0.85 -3.41 5.61
CA PRO A 128 1.69 -4.22 4.72
C PRO A 128 1.89 -3.60 3.34
N MET A 129 0.87 -3.44 2.53
CA MET A 129 1.04 -2.91 1.18
C MET A 129 1.46 -1.45 1.19
N THR A 130 0.82 -0.62 2.00
CA THR A 130 1.03 0.83 1.94
C THR A 130 2.29 1.28 2.66
N GLY A 131 2.56 0.76 3.85
CA GLY A 131 3.80 1.03 4.58
C GLY A 131 5.01 0.43 3.87
N GLY A 132 4.91 -0.81 3.40
CA GLY A 132 5.97 -1.46 2.64
C GLY A 132 6.29 -0.75 1.32
N THR A 133 5.25 -0.30 0.59
CA THR A 133 5.45 0.52 -0.62
C THR A 133 6.18 1.83 -0.30
N ALA A 134 5.77 2.54 0.77
CA ALA A 134 6.41 3.78 1.17
C ALA A 134 7.88 3.58 1.53
N LEU A 135 8.18 2.56 2.36
CA LEU A 135 9.53 2.22 2.78
C LEU A 135 10.44 1.94 1.57
N ALA A 136 10.02 0.98 0.73
CA ALA A 136 10.81 0.54 -0.42
C ALA A 136 10.93 1.63 -1.52
N ALA A 137 9.90 2.46 -1.72
CA ALA A 137 9.96 3.58 -2.66
C ALA A 137 10.96 4.65 -2.19
N LEU A 138 10.96 5.00 -0.90
CA LEU A 138 11.92 5.96 -0.34
C LEU A 138 13.36 5.43 -0.34
N ASP A 139 13.56 4.11 -0.20
CA ASP A 139 14.86 3.47 -0.36
C ASP A 139 15.35 3.57 -1.80
N TRP A 140 14.48 3.28 -2.78
CA TRP A 140 14.81 3.45 -4.20
C TRP A 140 15.12 4.90 -4.56
N LEU A 141 14.34 5.85 -4.02
CA LEU A 141 14.60 7.30 -4.18
C LEU A 141 15.86 7.76 -3.45
N ARG A 142 16.46 6.93 -2.59
CA ARG A 142 17.62 7.22 -1.74
C ARG A 142 17.42 8.46 -0.88
N ILE A 143 16.23 8.57 -0.30
CA ILE A 143 15.88 9.71 0.56
C ILE A 143 16.68 9.67 1.85
N GLY A 144 17.32 10.79 2.16
CA GLY A 144 18.11 11.03 3.37
C GLY A 144 18.17 12.50 3.74
N ALA A 145 18.99 12.82 4.74
CA ALA A 145 19.14 14.18 5.26
C ALA A 145 19.56 15.17 4.17
N GLY A 146 18.87 16.32 4.13
CA GLY A 146 19.12 17.38 3.17
C GLY A 146 18.47 17.20 1.80
N ASN A 147 17.82 16.07 1.52
CA ASN A 147 17.04 15.93 0.29
C ASN A 147 15.70 16.65 0.41
N THR A 148 15.24 17.21 -0.71
CA THR A 148 13.87 17.71 -0.87
C THR A 148 13.05 16.72 -1.69
N VAL A 149 11.93 16.27 -1.15
CA VAL A 149 11.03 15.29 -1.80
C VAL A 149 9.59 15.81 -1.88
N LEU A 150 9.03 15.77 -3.09
CA LEU A 150 7.60 16.00 -3.30
C LEU A 150 6.85 14.67 -3.24
N VAL A 151 5.84 14.59 -2.38
CA VAL A 151 4.91 13.47 -2.30
C VAL A 151 3.55 13.91 -2.84
N VAL A 152 3.15 13.33 -3.97
CA VAL A 152 1.82 13.54 -4.58
C VAL A 152 0.88 12.43 -4.13
N GLY A 153 -0.33 12.78 -3.67
CA GLY A 153 -1.23 11.84 -2.97
C GLY A 153 -0.79 11.61 -1.51
N ALA A 154 -0.27 12.66 -0.89
CA ALA A 154 0.45 12.64 0.37
C ALA A 154 -0.36 12.13 1.56
N THR A 155 -1.69 12.30 1.57
CA THR A 155 -2.57 11.93 2.69
C THR A 155 -3.31 10.61 2.50
N GLY A 156 -3.07 9.92 1.39
CA GLY A 156 -3.53 8.55 1.15
C GLY A 156 -2.70 7.51 1.91
N GLY A 157 -2.99 6.22 1.69
CA GLY A 157 -2.35 5.11 2.41
C GLY A 157 -0.82 5.12 2.33
N VAL A 158 -0.25 5.10 1.13
CA VAL A 158 1.22 5.14 0.94
C VAL A 158 1.80 6.48 1.37
N GLY A 159 1.15 7.58 0.97
CA GLY A 159 1.62 8.94 1.27
C GLY A 159 1.76 9.20 2.77
N SER A 160 0.78 8.76 3.57
CA SER A 160 0.80 8.94 5.04
C SER A 160 2.02 8.30 5.72
N TYR A 161 2.50 7.18 5.21
CA TYR A 161 3.75 6.57 5.70
C TYR A 161 4.98 7.23 5.09
N ALA A 162 4.92 7.59 3.80
CA ALA A 162 6.03 8.23 3.11
C ALA A 162 6.43 9.57 3.74
N LEU A 163 5.44 10.40 4.13
CA LEU A 163 5.72 11.66 4.84
C LEU A 163 6.53 11.43 6.11
N GLN A 164 6.09 10.50 6.96
CA GLN A 164 6.74 10.20 8.23
C GLN A 164 8.15 9.63 8.04
N LEU A 165 8.29 8.62 7.17
CA LEU A 165 9.56 7.97 6.91
C LEU A 165 10.57 8.92 6.27
N ALA A 166 10.14 9.79 5.35
CA ALA A 166 11.03 10.79 4.74
C ALA A 166 11.46 11.85 5.75
N ALA A 167 10.54 12.36 6.56
CA ALA A 167 10.86 13.32 7.62
C ALA A 167 11.81 12.73 8.67
N ALA A 168 11.58 11.46 9.10
CA ALA A 168 12.47 10.77 10.03
C ALA A 168 13.89 10.57 9.47
N ARG A 169 14.05 10.49 8.14
CA ARG A 169 15.35 10.46 7.45
C ARG A 169 16.01 11.84 7.30
N GLY A 170 15.36 12.91 7.80
CA GLY A 170 15.87 14.28 7.74
C GLY A 170 15.68 14.98 6.38
N ALA A 171 14.74 14.50 5.57
CA ALA A 171 14.39 15.15 4.30
C ALA A 171 13.46 16.34 4.51
N HIS A 172 13.53 17.32 3.62
CA HIS A 172 12.54 18.38 3.48
C HIS A 172 11.37 17.85 2.64
N VAL A 173 10.20 17.66 3.28
CA VAL A 173 9.05 16.98 2.67
C VAL A 173 8.01 18.00 2.23
N ILE A 174 7.70 18.01 0.94
CA ILE A 174 6.63 18.77 0.32
C ILE A 174 5.44 17.83 0.08
N ALA A 175 4.29 18.11 0.63
CA ALA A 175 3.07 17.32 0.48
C ALA A 175 2.08 18.02 -0.45
N ALA A 176 1.59 17.33 -1.49
CA ALA A 176 0.41 17.75 -2.22
C ALA A 176 -0.84 17.12 -1.57
N ALA A 177 -1.67 17.94 -0.94
CA ALA A 177 -2.84 17.50 -0.17
C ALA A 177 -4.00 18.50 -0.32
N ALA A 178 -5.25 18.05 -0.17
CA ALA A 178 -6.40 18.95 -0.12
C ALA A 178 -6.41 19.78 1.17
N ALA A 179 -7.04 20.97 1.16
CA ALA A 179 -7.00 21.91 2.28
C ALA A 179 -7.44 21.29 3.62
N GLU A 180 -8.46 20.42 3.59
CA GLU A 180 -8.97 19.70 4.77
C GLU A 180 -7.99 18.72 5.38
N ASP A 181 -6.91 18.38 4.66
CA ASP A 181 -5.88 17.44 5.09
C ASP A 181 -4.53 18.09 5.41
N HIS A 182 -4.43 19.43 5.35
CA HIS A 182 -3.17 20.15 5.59
C HIS A 182 -2.60 19.87 6.98
N ASP A 183 -3.44 19.95 8.02
CA ASP A 183 -2.99 19.71 9.40
C ASP A 183 -2.58 18.24 9.59
N TYR A 184 -3.28 17.31 8.94
CA TYR A 184 -2.90 15.91 8.95
C TYR A 184 -1.53 15.71 8.29
N ALA A 185 -1.30 16.26 7.08
CA ALA A 185 -0.02 16.18 6.40
C ALA A 185 1.14 16.76 7.22
N ARG A 186 0.93 17.96 7.84
CA ARG A 186 1.92 18.56 8.74
C ARG A 186 2.18 17.70 9.97
N SER A 187 1.14 17.11 10.54
CA SER A 187 1.29 16.20 11.70
C SER A 187 2.07 14.94 11.38
N LEU A 188 2.20 14.57 10.10
CA LEU A 188 2.99 13.46 9.59
C LEU A 188 4.40 13.86 9.16
N GLY A 189 4.80 15.12 9.36
CA GLY A 189 6.16 15.59 9.08
C GLY A 189 6.35 16.34 7.77
N ALA A 190 5.26 16.70 7.05
CA ALA A 190 5.38 17.60 5.90
C ALA A 190 5.83 18.99 6.35
N ALA A 191 6.96 19.46 5.80
CA ALA A 191 7.48 20.82 6.02
C ALA A 191 6.68 21.86 5.22
N GLU A 192 6.26 21.49 4.00
CA GLU A 192 5.42 22.30 3.14
C GLU A 192 4.18 21.49 2.72
N VAL A 193 3.03 22.17 2.62
CA VAL A 193 1.79 21.54 2.12
C VAL A 193 1.17 22.45 1.08
N ILE A 194 0.88 21.89 -0.09
CA ILE A 194 0.31 22.58 -1.24
C ILE A 194 -1.09 22.03 -1.51
N ASP A 195 -2.10 22.90 -1.52
CA ASP A 195 -3.47 22.52 -1.89
C ASP A 195 -3.57 22.35 -3.41
N TYR A 196 -3.59 21.10 -3.87
CA TYR A 196 -3.66 20.77 -5.29
C TYR A 196 -5.00 21.09 -5.96
N ARG A 197 -6.05 21.42 -5.16
CA ARG A 197 -7.38 21.78 -5.70
C ARG A 197 -7.46 23.26 -6.08
N THR A 198 -6.72 24.11 -5.39
CA THR A 198 -6.79 25.58 -5.56
C THR A 198 -5.52 26.16 -6.15
N THR A 199 -4.41 25.40 -6.12
CA THR A 199 -3.09 25.88 -6.51
C THR A 199 -2.41 24.85 -7.41
N ASP A 200 -1.73 25.33 -8.46
CA ASP A 200 -0.87 24.45 -9.26
C ASP A 200 0.38 24.05 -8.48
N VAL A 201 0.48 22.73 -8.20
CA VAL A 201 1.57 22.15 -7.41
C VAL A 201 2.92 22.43 -8.07
N ALA A 202 3.02 22.26 -9.39
CA ALA A 202 4.28 22.40 -10.10
C ALA A 202 4.76 23.86 -10.11
N ASP A 203 3.86 24.82 -10.32
CA ASP A 203 4.23 26.24 -10.33
C ASP A 203 4.62 26.71 -8.92
N THR A 204 3.96 26.23 -7.87
CA THR A 204 4.31 26.52 -6.49
C THR A 204 5.69 25.99 -6.14
N VAL A 205 5.95 24.70 -6.42
CA VAL A 205 7.27 24.09 -6.16
C VAL A 205 8.37 24.81 -6.94
N ARG A 206 8.14 25.16 -8.20
CA ARG A 206 9.13 25.90 -8.99
C ARG A 206 9.44 27.28 -8.42
N ALA A 207 8.44 27.95 -7.86
CA ALA A 207 8.64 29.26 -7.25
C ALA A 207 9.42 29.18 -5.93
N THR A 208 9.16 28.16 -5.11
CA THR A 208 9.82 27.98 -3.80
C THR A 208 11.16 27.25 -3.90
N HIS A 209 11.33 26.41 -4.93
CA HIS A 209 12.54 25.61 -5.17
C HIS A 209 13.10 25.85 -6.59
N PRO A 210 13.61 27.06 -6.90
CA PRO A 210 14.02 27.44 -8.26
C PRO A 210 15.20 26.63 -8.82
N HIS A 211 15.95 25.95 -7.97
CA HIS A 211 17.06 25.06 -8.36
C HIS A 211 16.64 23.59 -8.55
N GLY A 212 15.33 23.31 -8.45
CA GLY A 212 14.76 21.98 -8.52
C GLY A 212 14.82 21.21 -7.20
N ILE A 213 14.14 20.06 -7.18
CA ILE A 213 14.06 19.15 -6.03
C ILE A 213 14.76 17.84 -6.33
N ASP A 214 15.10 17.06 -5.28
CA ASP A 214 15.87 15.82 -5.40
C ASP A 214 15.01 14.64 -5.86
N ALA A 215 13.77 14.56 -5.37
CA ALA A 215 12.93 13.39 -5.59
C ALA A 215 11.46 13.71 -5.69
N VAL A 216 10.75 12.83 -6.39
CA VAL A 216 9.28 12.79 -6.43
C VAL A 216 8.79 11.37 -6.14
N LEU A 217 7.86 11.25 -5.21
CA LEU A 217 7.02 10.08 -5.03
C LEU A 217 5.61 10.41 -5.57
N ASP A 218 5.30 9.86 -6.74
CA ASP A 218 4.03 10.07 -7.42
C ASP A 218 3.07 8.90 -7.19
N LEU A 219 1.93 9.20 -6.55
CA LEU A 219 0.92 8.21 -6.18
C LEU A 219 -0.44 8.46 -6.85
N ALA A 220 -0.54 9.49 -7.73
CA ALA A 220 -1.87 9.93 -8.19
C ALA A 220 -1.93 10.55 -9.59
N ASN A 221 -0.81 10.98 -10.19
CA ASN A 221 -0.85 11.74 -11.43
C ASN A 221 -1.07 10.87 -12.68
N SER A 222 -1.55 11.52 -13.74
CA SER A 222 -1.54 10.94 -15.08
C SER A 222 -0.13 11.02 -15.70
N ARG A 223 0.10 10.22 -16.75
CA ARG A 223 1.35 10.23 -17.50
C ARG A 223 1.69 11.62 -18.05
N ASP A 224 0.71 12.31 -18.59
CA ASP A 224 0.87 13.67 -19.14
C ASP A 224 1.24 14.67 -18.04
N THR A 225 0.63 14.57 -16.86
CA THR A 225 0.96 15.41 -15.71
C THR A 225 2.39 15.15 -15.23
N VAL A 226 2.78 13.87 -15.11
CA VAL A 226 4.16 13.52 -14.72
C VAL A 226 5.16 14.09 -15.72
N ALA A 227 4.96 13.85 -17.02
CA ALA A 227 5.90 14.26 -18.07
C ALA A 227 6.06 15.79 -18.17
N ASN A 228 4.94 16.52 -18.13
CA ASN A 228 4.92 17.95 -18.48
C ASN A 228 4.96 18.89 -17.27
N ARG A 229 4.55 18.43 -16.09
CA ARG A 229 4.44 19.27 -14.88
C ARG A 229 5.35 18.84 -13.76
N ILE A 230 5.42 17.55 -13.45
CA ILE A 230 6.11 17.03 -12.25
C ILE A 230 7.59 16.75 -12.52
N ALA A 231 7.91 16.02 -13.58
CA ALA A 231 9.30 15.71 -13.89
C ALA A 231 10.19 16.95 -14.15
N PRO A 232 9.69 18.07 -14.71
CA PRO A 232 10.45 19.30 -14.82
C PRO A 232 10.86 19.97 -13.49
N LEU A 233 10.31 19.51 -12.35
CA LEU A 233 10.71 20.00 -11.02
C LEU A 233 12.01 19.36 -10.53
N LEU A 234 12.39 18.21 -11.09
CA LEU A 234 13.58 17.49 -10.67
C LEU A 234 14.84 18.17 -11.20
N ARG A 235 15.82 18.31 -10.31
CA ARG A 235 17.19 18.71 -10.70
C ARG A 235 17.90 17.60 -11.47
N ASP A 236 19.03 17.90 -12.08
CA ASP A 236 19.88 16.88 -12.68
C ASP A 236 20.31 15.84 -11.64
N GLY A 237 20.22 14.56 -11.99
CA GLY A 237 20.44 13.44 -11.08
C GLY A 237 19.29 13.18 -10.12
N GLY A 238 18.16 13.89 -10.25
CA GLY A 238 16.96 13.69 -9.45
C GLY A 238 16.28 12.33 -9.75
N ARG A 239 15.36 11.92 -8.87
CA ARG A 239 14.69 10.62 -8.94
C ARG A 239 13.17 10.70 -8.88
N LEU A 240 12.51 9.82 -9.61
CA LEU A 240 11.05 9.72 -9.63
C LEU A 240 10.57 8.28 -9.47
N VAL A 241 9.72 8.05 -8.50
CA VAL A 241 8.94 6.81 -8.35
C VAL A 241 7.48 7.12 -8.65
N SER A 242 6.86 6.37 -9.57
CA SER A 242 5.41 6.40 -9.79
C SER A 242 4.80 5.02 -9.51
N THR A 243 3.88 4.94 -8.55
CA THR A 243 3.13 3.71 -8.23
C THR A 243 1.88 3.57 -9.10
N VAL A 244 1.52 4.61 -9.83
CA VAL A 244 0.40 4.63 -10.78
C VAL A 244 0.86 4.40 -12.23
N PHE A 245 2.13 4.04 -12.42
CA PHE A 245 2.73 3.72 -13.71
C PHE A 245 2.68 4.90 -14.72
N ALA A 246 2.81 6.11 -14.20
CA ALA A 246 2.73 7.35 -14.97
C ALA A 246 4.10 7.86 -15.47
N ALA A 247 5.22 7.26 -15.06
CA ALA A 247 6.54 7.64 -15.52
C ALA A 247 6.85 7.10 -16.93
N ASP A 248 7.67 7.84 -17.68
CA ASP A 248 8.39 7.37 -18.85
C ASP A 248 9.89 7.34 -18.53
N PRO A 249 10.42 6.20 -18.02
CA PRO A 249 11.81 6.12 -17.58
C PRO A 249 12.82 6.43 -18.69
N ALA A 250 12.54 6.06 -19.95
CA ALA A 250 13.45 6.31 -21.06
C ALA A 250 13.55 7.80 -21.40
N ALA A 251 12.40 8.48 -21.48
CA ALA A 251 12.36 9.92 -21.71
C ALA A 251 13.01 10.71 -20.57
N LEU A 252 12.84 10.27 -19.31
CA LEU A 252 13.41 10.92 -18.13
C LEU A 252 14.93 10.69 -18.02
N ALA A 253 15.42 9.50 -18.38
CA ALA A 253 16.86 9.22 -18.43
C ALA A 253 17.59 10.12 -19.40
N ALA A 254 16.99 10.48 -20.55
CA ALA A 254 17.55 11.43 -21.51
C ALA A 254 17.71 12.85 -20.94
N ARG A 255 17.06 13.15 -19.79
CA ARG A 255 17.14 14.42 -19.05
C ARG A 255 17.98 14.31 -17.78
N GLY A 256 18.71 13.21 -17.59
CA GLY A 256 19.52 12.98 -16.39
C GLY A 256 18.70 12.62 -15.14
N VAL A 257 17.44 12.22 -15.29
CA VAL A 257 16.54 11.83 -14.19
C VAL A 257 16.37 10.31 -14.16
N GLU A 258 16.64 9.68 -13.03
CA GLU A 258 16.33 8.27 -12.81
C GLU A 258 14.83 8.12 -12.47
N ALA A 259 14.11 7.22 -13.15
CA ALA A 259 12.68 7.02 -12.89
C ALA A 259 12.29 5.56 -12.97
N VAL A 260 11.25 5.19 -12.21
CA VAL A 260 10.67 3.85 -12.23
C VAL A 260 9.14 3.88 -12.05
N ASN A 261 8.46 3.02 -12.79
CA ASN A 261 7.10 2.61 -12.47
C ASN A 261 7.20 1.48 -11.44
N PHE A 262 6.86 1.81 -10.20
CA PHE A 262 7.21 1.01 -9.05
C PHE A 262 6.09 0.03 -8.69
N PHE A 263 6.42 -1.25 -8.72
CA PHE A 263 5.58 -2.31 -8.18
C PHE A 263 6.25 -2.88 -6.93
N TYR A 264 5.59 -2.73 -5.79
CA TYR A 264 6.13 -3.18 -4.51
C TYR A 264 6.16 -4.72 -4.45
N ARG A 265 7.34 -5.27 -4.20
CA ARG A 265 7.54 -6.68 -3.87
C ARG A 265 7.73 -6.79 -2.37
N ALA A 266 6.76 -7.39 -1.72
CA ALA A 266 6.78 -7.51 -0.28
C ALA A 266 7.79 -8.57 0.17
N GLU A 267 8.48 -8.27 1.28
CA GLU A 267 9.41 -9.18 1.95
C GLU A 267 9.07 -9.23 3.44
N PRO A 268 9.24 -10.39 4.12
CA PRO A 268 9.01 -10.49 5.57
C PRO A 268 9.80 -9.45 6.38
N ALA A 269 11.01 -9.11 5.93
CA ALA A 269 11.86 -8.10 6.58
C ALA A 269 11.21 -6.71 6.62
N HIS A 270 10.49 -6.31 5.55
CA HIS A 270 9.75 -5.04 5.55
C HIS A 270 8.63 -5.04 6.60
N MET A 271 7.93 -6.18 6.78
CA MET A 271 6.87 -6.31 7.77
C MET A 271 7.43 -6.17 9.18
N THR A 272 8.52 -6.85 9.47
CA THR A 272 9.23 -6.75 10.76
C THR A 272 9.68 -5.32 11.02
N GLN A 273 10.33 -4.67 10.06
CA GLN A 273 10.79 -3.29 10.21
C GLN A 273 9.63 -2.31 10.47
N LEU A 274 8.51 -2.46 9.77
CA LEU A 274 7.32 -1.61 9.99
C LEU A 274 6.74 -1.83 11.39
N ALA A 275 6.66 -3.08 11.85
CA ALA A 275 6.19 -3.41 13.19
C ALA A 275 7.10 -2.81 14.26
N ASP A 276 8.42 -2.90 14.09
CA ASP A 276 9.41 -2.35 15.01
C ASP A 276 9.27 -0.82 15.09
N LEU A 277 9.18 -0.12 13.95
CA LEU A 277 9.00 1.32 13.90
C LEU A 277 7.71 1.78 14.61
N VAL A 278 6.60 1.06 14.40
CA VAL A 278 5.33 1.39 15.07
C VAL A 278 5.42 1.11 16.57
N THR A 279 6.01 -0.02 16.96
CA THR A 279 6.14 -0.41 18.37
C THR A 279 7.07 0.54 19.13
N ALA A 280 8.12 1.05 18.48
CA ALA A 280 9.01 2.06 19.02
C ALA A 280 8.37 3.47 19.11
N GLY A 281 7.25 3.70 18.42
CA GLY A 281 6.61 5.01 18.31
C GLY A 281 7.24 5.93 17.25
N ASP A 282 8.16 5.41 16.45
CA ASP A 282 8.84 6.14 15.37
C ASP A 282 7.98 6.27 14.10
N LEU A 283 6.97 5.41 13.97
CA LEU A 283 5.99 5.44 12.89
C LEU A 283 4.59 5.33 13.47
N ARG A 284 3.72 6.28 13.16
CA ARG A 284 2.29 6.22 13.50
C ARG A 284 1.53 5.51 12.38
N VAL A 285 0.62 4.62 12.74
CA VAL A 285 -0.29 4.01 11.76
C VAL A 285 -1.12 5.12 11.10
N ALA A 286 -1.28 5.03 9.79
CA ALA A 286 -2.09 5.98 9.03
C ALA A 286 -3.52 6.05 9.56
N HIS A 287 -4.19 7.20 9.39
CA HIS A 287 -5.61 7.29 9.71
C HIS A 287 -6.38 6.11 9.11
N THR A 288 -7.21 5.45 9.89
CA THR A 288 -7.87 4.21 9.48
C THR A 288 -9.38 4.33 9.57
N THR A 289 -10.06 4.08 8.45
CA THR A 289 -11.53 3.95 8.41
C THR A 289 -11.87 2.46 8.45
N ILE A 290 -12.68 2.05 9.43
CA ILE A 290 -12.97 0.63 9.70
C ILE A 290 -14.38 0.29 9.21
N TYR A 291 -14.50 -0.84 8.50
CA TYR A 291 -15.76 -1.42 8.07
C TYR A 291 -15.84 -2.87 8.56
N PRO A 292 -17.01 -3.37 8.98
CA PRO A 292 -17.21 -4.81 9.16
C PRO A 292 -17.21 -5.52 7.79
N LEU A 293 -16.90 -6.83 7.76
CA LEU A 293 -16.94 -7.62 6.53
C LEU A 293 -18.31 -7.57 5.85
N THR A 294 -19.39 -7.47 6.62
CA THR A 294 -20.76 -7.32 6.10
C THR A 294 -20.97 -6.02 5.33
N ALA A 295 -20.14 -5.01 5.52
CA ALA A 295 -20.14 -3.73 4.79
C ALA A 295 -18.95 -3.61 3.79
N ILE A 296 -18.36 -4.74 3.38
CA ILE A 296 -17.19 -4.75 2.47
C ILE A 296 -17.47 -4.05 1.13
N THR A 297 -18.69 -4.14 0.62
CA THR A 297 -19.08 -3.45 -0.63
C THR A 297 -18.98 -1.94 -0.50
N GLU A 298 -19.32 -1.39 0.67
CA GLU A 298 -19.20 0.05 0.96
C GLU A 298 -17.70 0.44 1.07
N ALA A 299 -16.90 -0.36 1.78
CA ALA A 299 -15.45 -0.17 1.90
C ALA A 299 -14.76 -0.21 0.52
N TYR A 300 -15.12 -1.17 -0.31
CA TYR A 300 -14.64 -1.31 -1.68
C TYR A 300 -15.02 -0.10 -2.54
N THR A 301 -16.28 0.34 -2.47
CA THR A 301 -16.76 1.52 -3.20
C THR A 301 -16.06 2.79 -2.74
N ALA A 302 -15.88 2.99 -1.43
CA ALA A 302 -15.13 4.11 -0.89
C ALA A 302 -13.69 4.15 -1.41
N SER A 303 -13.03 2.99 -1.52
CA SER A 303 -11.68 2.88 -2.08
C SER A 303 -11.61 3.22 -3.57
N THR A 304 -12.64 2.89 -4.36
CA THR A 304 -12.67 3.17 -5.80
C THR A 304 -12.99 4.63 -6.14
N ASN A 305 -13.74 5.32 -5.28
CA ASN A 305 -14.16 6.71 -5.51
C ASN A 305 -13.04 7.75 -5.28
N GLY A 306 -11.88 7.32 -4.77
CA GLY A 306 -10.75 8.20 -4.45
C GLY A 306 -10.96 9.01 -3.15
N HIS A 307 -9.93 9.80 -2.77
CA HIS A 307 -9.94 10.63 -1.57
C HIS A 307 -10.10 9.91 -0.24
N VAL A 308 -9.44 8.76 -0.11
CA VAL A 308 -9.31 8.09 1.19
C VAL A 308 -8.16 8.74 1.95
N ARG A 309 -8.45 9.40 3.09
CA ARG A 309 -7.42 9.77 4.05
C ARG A 309 -6.90 8.51 4.71
N GLY A 310 -5.60 8.24 4.57
CA GLY A 310 -4.96 7.06 5.16
C GLY A 310 -5.44 5.74 4.54
N LYS A 311 -5.98 4.83 5.35
CA LYS A 311 -6.25 3.45 4.99
C LYS A 311 -7.69 3.03 5.33
N ILE A 312 -8.27 2.18 4.50
CA ILE A 312 -9.49 1.43 4.83
C ILE A 312 -9.08 0.05 5.32
N VAL A 313 -9.69 -0.39 6.40
CA VAL A 313 -9.51 -1.75 6.97
C VAL A 313 -10.87 -2.38 7.20
N VAL A 314 -11.00 -3.65 6.82
CA VAL A 314 -12.18 -4.49 7.05
C VAL A 314 -11.90 -5.42 8.22
N ILE A 315 -12.82 -5.49 9.19
CA ILE A 315 -12.78 -6.44 10.31
C ILE A 315 -13.77 -7.57 10.08
N THR A 316 -13.38 -8.78 10.48
CA THR A 316 -14.16 -10.01 10.19
C THR A 316 -14.92 -10.59 11.39
N ASP A 317 -14.76 -9.99 12.57
CA ASP A 317 -15.43 -10.39 13.83
C ASP A 317 -16.81 -9.79 13.98
#